data_307e83e0c76f9e0e2696e203ba21e92a
#
_entry.id   307e83e0c76f9e0e2696e203ba21e92a
#
_cell.length_a   1.000
_cell.length_b   1.000
_cell.length_c   1.000
_cell.angle_alpha   90.00
_cell.angle_beta   90.00
_cell.angle_gamma   90.00
#
_symmetry.space_group_name_H-M   'P 1'
#
loop_
_entity.id
_entity.type
_entity.pdbx_description
1 polymer ?
#
loop_
_entity_poly.entity_id
_entity_poly.type
_entity_poly.pdbx_seq_one_letter_code
_entity_poly.pdbx_strand_id
1 'polypeptide(L)'
;MKKLILSISVLVVGTMAYAADKTAKPIADINPPTVATEAEGLAAFQRIYEVASHPRCANCHVGDDNIPRWSGPSYAPFPPGQDWKYHGMNINADVSRIGVETLPCSTCHQTTPDLKSESHAPPHFGIDWQLAPVEFEWFGKSASFICNQLKDPDRNGGRDWMGLAHHLVDDAGHRGPVLWGWKPSGNREPAPYSLQQHVDDMVVWGVAGQPCPSEEE
;
A
#
# COMPACT_ATOMS: atom_id res chain seq x y z
N MET A 1 -43.10 -19.16 50.25
CA MET A 1 -42.37 -18.06 49.61
C MET A 1 -41.00 -18.55 49.21
N LYS A 2 -40.78 -18.90 47.94
CA LYS A 2 -39.46 -19.38 47.41
C LYS A 2 -38.70 -18.16 46.92
N LYS A 3 -37.53 -17.89 47.53
CA LYS A 3 -36.63 -16.82 47.07
C LYS A 3 -35.85 -17.33 45.87
N LEU A 4 -36.04 -16.67 44.73
CA LEU A 4 -35.29 -16.89 43.50
C LEU A 4 -33.98 -16.09 43.63
N ILE A 5 -32.83 -16.78 43.65
CA ILE A 5 -31.52 -16.17 43.65
C ILE A 5 -31.10 -16.08 42.18
N LEU A 6 -31.04 -14.85 41.67
CA LEU A 6 -30.57 -14.56 40.31
C LEU A 6 -29.04 -14.42 40.34
N SER A 7 -28.33 -15.40 39.81
CA SER A 7 -26.87 -15.34 39.68
C SER A 7 -26.53 -14.55 38.41
N ILE A 8 -25.93 -13.38 38.57
CA ILE A 8 -25.39 -12.56 37.46
C ILE A 8 -23.96 -13.05 37.16
N SER A 9 -23.80 -13.75 36.06
CA SER A 9 -22.46 -14.09 35.55
C SER A 9 -21.89 -12.88 34.82
N VAL A 10 -20.86 -12.26 35.37
CA VAL A 10 -20.10 -11.21 34.72
C VAL A 10 -19.14 -11.86 33.75
N LEU A 11 -19.39 -11.68 32.45
CA LEU A 11 -18.48 -12.10 31.37
C LEU A 11 -17.33 -11.07 31.30
N VAL A 12 -16.16 -11.43 31.81
CA VAL A 12 -14.94 -10.62 31.64
C VAL A 12 -14.41 -10.88 30.23
N VAL A 13 -14.70 -9.98 29.30
CA VAL A 13 -14.06 -9.96 27.99
C VAL A 13 -12.64 -9.42 28.17
N GLY A 14 -11.68 -10.34 28.26
CA GLY A 14 -10.27 -9.99 28.28
C GLY A 14 -9.86 -9.44 26.89
N THR A 15 -9.58 -8.16 26.80
CA THR A 15 -8.89 -7.57 25.65
C THR A 15 -7.45 -8.08 25.67
N MET A 16 -7.12 -9.02 24.78
CA MET A 16 -5.71 -9.35 24.52
C MET A 16 -5.07 -8.16 23.81
N ALA A 17 -4.40 -7.32 24.58
CA ALA A 17 -3.47 -6.36 24.03
C ALA A 17 -2.30 -7.15 23.42
N TYR A 18 -2.18 -7.15 22.11
CA TYR A 18 -1.00 -7.66 21.41
C TYR A 18 0.17 -6.74 21.79
N ALA A 19 1.00 -7.18 22.72
CA ALA A 19 2.23 -6.48 23.05
C ALA A 19 3.15 -6.63 21.85
N ALA A 20 3.38 -5.52 21.10
CA ALA A 20 4.39 -5.49 20.05
C ALA A 20 5.74 -5.86 20.69
N ASP A 21 6.43 -6.82 20.11
CA ASP A 21 7.77 -7.21 20.53
C ASP A 21 8.73 -6.04 20.27
N LYS A 22 9.06 -5.30 21.32
CA LYS A 22 9.97 -4.15 21.28
C LYS A 22 11.43 -4.52 20.95
N THR A 23 11.72 -5.81 20.80
CA THR A 23 13.07 -6.32 20.46
C THR A 23 13.20 -6.64 18.96
N ALA A 24 12.10 -6.65 18.20
CA ALA A 24 12.14 -6.85 16.77
C ALA A 24 12.84 -5.65 16.11
N LYS A 25 13.86 -5.94 15.26
CA LYS A 25 14.51 -4.90 14.45
C LYS A 25 13.45 -4.24 13.56
N PRO A 26 13.42 -2.90 13.47
CA PRO A 26 12.48 -2.22 12.58
C PRO A 26 12.64 -2.72 11.14
N ILE A 27 11.53 -2.78 10.41
CA ILE A 27 11.50 -3.26 9.01
C ILE A 27 12.24 -2.28 8.11
N ALA A 28 12.16 -1.00 8.43
CA ALA A 28 12.95 0.07 7.84
C ALA A 28 13.17 1.18 8.90
N ASP A 29 14.25 1.93 8.76
CA ASP A 29 14.61 3.05 9.61
C ASP A 29 14.42 4.36 8.85
N ILE A 30 14.00 5.43 9.55
CA ILE A 30 13.88 6.77 8.99
C ILE A 30 15.04 7.60 9.50
N ASN A 31 16.01 7.87 8.63
CA ASN A 31 17.24 8.61 8.97
C ASN A 31 17.45 9.75 7.98
N PRO A 32 16.83 10.94 8.21
CA PRO A 32 16.96 12.05 7.28
C PRO A 32 18.39 12.59 7.25
N PRO A 33 18.95 12.85 6.07
CA PRO A 33 20.17 13.66 5.95
C PRO A 33 19.90 15.09 6.42
N THR A 34 20.94 15.79 6.80
CA THR A 34 20.81 17.21 7.24
C THR A 34 20.54 18.16 6.08
N VAL A 35 20.98 17.79 4.88
CA VAL A 35 20.83 18.55 3.64
C VAL A 35 20.69 17.59 2.47
N ALA A 36 19.96 18.01 1.45
CA ALA A 36 19.91 17.37 0.13
C ALA A 36 19.75 18.47 -0.94
N THR A 37 20.40 18.28 -2.07
CA THR A 37 20.27 19.17 -3.23
C THR A 37 19.01 18.85 -4.03
N GLU A 38 18.55 19.81 -4.83
CA GLU A 38 17.43 19.59 -5.75
C GLU A 38 17.68 18.39 -6.70
N ALA A 39 18.89 18.27 -7.23
CA ALA A 39 19.28 17.17 -8.10
C ALA A 39 19.18 15.79 -7.38
N GLU A 40 19.61 15.71 -6.11
CA GLU A 40 19.45 14.50 -5.32
C GLU A 40 17.97 14.21 -5.04
N GLY A 41 17.17 15.24 -4.77
CA GLY A 41 15.73 15.12 -4.61
C GLY A 41 15.03 14.61 -5.86
N LEU A 42 15.36 15.13 -7.04
CA LEU A 42 14.82 14.65 -8.31
C LEU A 42 15.23 13.20 -8.60
N ALA A 43 16.48 12.83 -8.32
CA ALA A 43 16.94 11.46 -8.49
C ALA A 43 16.26 10.49 -7.52
N ALA A 44 16.02 10.92 -6.28
CA ALA A 44 15.24 10.15 -5.29
C ALA A 44 13.78 10.01 -5.76
N PHE A 45 13.18 11.10 -6.24
CA PHE A 45 11.80 11.04 -6.74
C PHE A 45 11.67 10.12 -7.96
N GLN A 46 12.64 10.09 -8.86
CA GLN A 46 12.61 9.15 -9.99
C GLN A 46 12.47 7.70 -9.51
N ARG A 47 13.21 7.29 -8.46
CA ARG A 47 13.08 5.95 -7.88
C ARG A 47 11.76 5.75 -7.13
N ILE A 48 11.24 6.80 -6.47
CA ILE A 48 9.89 6.77 -5.88
C ILE A 48 8.86 6.50 -6.97
N TYR A 49 8.96 7.18 -8.11
CA TYR A 49 8.06 6.98 -9.24
C TYR A 49 8.15 5.57 -9.82
N GLU A 50 9.36 5.02 -9.96
CA GLU A 50 9.54 3.64 -10.44
C GLU A 50 8.89 2.61 -9.51
N VAL A 51 8.87 2.86 -8.21
CA VAL A 51 8.12 2.04 -7.24
C VAL A 51 6.62 2.28 -7.36
N ALA A 52 6.16 3.54 -7.36
CA ALA A 52 4.75 3.89 -7.37
C ALA A 52 4.05 3.41 -8.66
N SER A 53 4.72 3.50 -9.81
CA SER A 53 4.22 3.03 -11.10
C SER A 53 4.37 1.52 -11.32
N HIS A 54 5.13 0.83 -10.45
CA HIS A 54 5.32 -0.61 -10.56
C HIS A 54 4.01 -1.38 -10.28
N PRO A 55 3.76 -2.51 -10.96
CA PRO A 55 2.56 -3.32 -10.78
C PRO A 55 2.20 -3.67 -9.33
N ARG A 56 3.20 -3.81 -8.45
CA ARG A 56 2.97 -4.11 -7.03
C ARG A 56 2.29 -2.98 -6.26
N CYS A 57 2.37 -1.76 -6.76
CA CYS A 57 1.73 -0.59 -6.18
C CYS A 57 0.56 -0.12 -7.07
N ALA A 58 0.84 0.19 -8.33
CA ALA A 58 -0.12 0.78 -9.25
C ALA A 58 -1.39 -0.06 -9.48
N ASN A 59 -1.31 -1.41 -9.41
CA ASN A 59 -2.48 -2.27 -9.60
C ASN A 59 -3.60 -2.06 -8.58
N CYS A 60 -3.28 -1.55 -7.38
CA CYS A 60 -4.24 -1.21 -6.33
C CYS A 60 -4.48 0.30 -6.21
N HIS A 61 -3.55 1.12 -6.74
CA HIS A 61 -3.66 2.58 -6.78
C HIS A 61 -4.39 3.02 -8.07
N VAL A 62 -5.67 2.68 -8.15
CA VAL A 62 -6.55 2.94 -9.30
C VAL A 62 -7.52 4.07 -9.04
N GLY A 63 -8.02 4.70 -10.10
CA GLY A 63 -8.93 5.84 -10.04
C GLY A 63 -10.36 5.49 -9.63
N ASP A 64 -11.28 6.33 -10.06
CA ASP A 64 -12.71 6.35 -9.69
C ASP A 64 -13.53 5.21 -10.33
N ASP A 65 -12.96 4.47 -11.27
CA ASP A 65 -13.58 3.23 -11.76
C ASP A 65 -13.59 2.10 -10.71
N ASN A 66 -12.80 2.24 -9.64
CA ASN A 66 -12.74 1.33 -8.49
C ASN A 66 -12.40 -0.13 -8.85
N ILE A 67 -11.76 -0.36 -10.00
CA ILE A 67 -11.44 -1.71 -10.47
C ILE A 67 -9.94 -1.93 -10.35
N PRO A 68 -9.47 -2.87 -9.51
CA PRO A 68 -8.05 -3.23 -9.47
C PRO A 68 -7.53 -3.69 -10.83
N ARG A 69 -6.24 -3.49 -11.07
CA ARG A 69 -5.57 -3.92 -12.30
C ARG A 69 -4.72 -5.17 -12.06
N TRP A 70 -4.51 -5.89 -13.14
CA TRP A 70 -3.49 -6.93 -13.25
C TRP A 70 -2.53 -6.54 -14.36
N SER A 71 -1.37 -6.05 -14.00
CA SER A 71 -0.28 -5.73 -14.91
C SER A 71 1.03 -6.37 -14.43
N GLY A 72 2.06 -6.34 -15.29
CA GLY A 72 3.34 -6.95 -15.02
C GLY A 72 3.44 -8.41 -15.52
N PRO A 73 4.67 -8.94 -15.63
CA PRO A 73 4.94 -10.23 -16.28
C PRO A 73 4.19 -11.41 -15.66
N SER A 74 3.98 -11.41 -14.35
CA SER A 74 3.30 -12.48 -13.61
C SER A 74 1.81 -12.63 -13.98
N TYR A 75 1.22 -11.65 -14.67
CA TYR A 75 -0.19 -11.68 -15.08
C TYR A 75 -0.40 -11.87 -16.59
N ALA A 76 0.67 -11.99 -17.35
CA ALA A 76 0.58 -12.29 -18.77
C ALA A 76 -0.12 -13.66 -19.02
N PRO A 77 -0.73 -13.89 -20.19
CA PRO A 77 -0.83 -12.99 -21.32
C PRO A 77 -1.89 -11.89 -21.15
N PHE A 78 -1.70 -10.80 -21.89
CA PHE A 78 -2.63 -9.67 -21.92
C PHE A 78 -3.38 -9.60 -23.26
N PRO A 79 -4.48 -8.83 -23.32
CA PRO A 79 -5.17 -8.55 -24.58
C PRO A 79 -4.22 -7.86 -25.59
N PRO A 80 -4.43 -8.06 -26.90
CA PRO A 80 -3.60 -7.41 -27.91
C PRO A 80 -3.56 -5.88 -27.74
N GLY A 81 -2.35 -5.31 -27.75
CA GLY A 81 -2.13 -3.87 -27.59
C GLY A 81 -2.25 -3.34 -26.15
N GLN A 82 -2.34 -4.24 -25.15
CA GLN A 82 -2.36 -3.90 -23.74
C GLN A 82 -1.30 -4.69 -22.98
N ASP A 83 -0.78 -4.11 -21.92
CA ASP A 83 0.15 -4.72 -20.95
C ASP A 83 -0.47 -4.93 -19.56
N TRP A 84 -1.79 -4.82 -19.50
CA TRP A 84 -2.62 -5.00 -18.30
C TRP A 84 -4.02 -5.53 -18.63
N LYS A 85 -4.74 -5.98 -17.61
CA LYS A 85 -6.16 -6.33 -17.66
C LYS A 85 -6.84 -5.98 -16.34
N TYR A 86 -8.16 -5.89 -16.35
CA TYR A 86 -8.95 -5.73 -15.14
C TYR A 86 -8.83 -6.94 -14.22
N HIS A 87 -9.04 -6.74 -12.93
CA HIS A 87 -9.20 -7.82 -11.96
C HIS A 87 -10.27 -8.82 -12.47
N GLY A 88 -9.97 -10.11 -12.35
CA GLY A 88 -10.90 -11.18 -12.79
C GLY A 88 -12.24 -11.17 -12.07
N MET A 89 -13.22 -11.93 -12.60
CA MET A 89 -14.55 -12.10 -12.01
C MET A 89 -15.40 -10.82 -11.93
N ASN A 90 -15.11 -9.82 -12.74
CA ASN A 90 -15.77 -8.51 -12.72
C ASN A 90 -15.80 -7.83 -11.33
N ILE A 91 -14.74 -8.03 -10.54
CA ILE A 91 -14.62 -7.41 -9.22
C ILE A 91 -14.51 -5.91 -9.39
N ASN A 92 -15.35 -5.19 -8.63
CA ASN A 92 -15.31 -3.76 -8.44
C ASN A 92 -15.31 -3.49 -6.93
N ALA A 93 -14.42 -2.63 -6.45
CA ALA A 93 -14.35 -2.29 -5.04
C ALA A 93 -15.38 -1.23 -4.64
N ASP A 94 -16.10 -0.68 -5.61
CA ASP A 94 -17.12 0.35 -5.44
C ASP A 94 -16.62 1.59 -4.66
N VAL A 95 -17.49 2.47 -4.24
CA VAL A 95 -17.13 3.71 -3.54
C VAL A 95 -16.53 3.45 -2.15
N SER A 96 -16.85 2.31 -1.55
CA SER A 96 -16.26 1.90 -0.26
C SER A 96 -14.80 1.53 -0.36
N ARG A 97 -14.29 1.22 -1.56
CA ARG A 97 -12.95 0.72 -1.85
C ARG A 97 -12.66 -0.66 -1.24
N ILE A 98 -13.66 -1.32 -0.65
CA ILE A 98 -13.59 -2.67 -0.07
C ILE A 98 -14.67 -3.63 -0.62
N GLY A 99 -15.48 -3.18 -1.58
CA GLY A 99 -16.45 -3.99 -2.31
C GLY A 99 -17.68 -4.41 -1.50
N VAL A 100 -18.02 -3.74 -0.41
CA VAL A 100 -19.19 -4.13 0.43
C VAL A 100 -20.52 -3.99 -0.28
N GLU A 101 -20.58 -3.19 -1.34
CA GLU A 101 -21.79 -2.98 -2.14
C GLU A 101 -22.12 -4.16 -3.06
N THR A 102 -21.12 -4.99 -3.37
CA THR A 102 -21.26 -6.15 -4.27
C THR A 102 -20.68 -7.42 -3.65
N LEU A 103 -19.38 -7.62 -3.75
CA LEU A 103 -18.65 -8.73 -3.16
C LEU A 103 -17.47 -8.21 -2.35
N PRO A 104 -17.52 -8.30 -1.01
CA PRO A 104 -16.43 -7.82 -0.16
C PRO A 104 -15.08 -8.43 -0.55
N CYS A 105 -14.07 -7.58 -0.69
CA CYS A 105 -12.71 -7.99 -1.03
C CYS A 105 -12.16 -9.05 -0.06
N SER A 106 -12.51 -8.94 1.23
CA SER A 106 -12.15 -9.88 2.29
C SER A 106 -12.70 -11.30 2.10
N THR A 107 -13.66 -11.51 1.17
CA THR A 107 -14.13 -12.86 0.82
C THR A 107 -12.98 -13.72 0.26
N CYS A 108 -12.07 -13.12 -0.50
CA CYS A 108 -10.92 -13.81 -1.08
C CYS A 108 -9.59 -13.32 -0.48
N HIS A 109 -9.48 -12.03 -0.18
CA HIS A 109 -8.30 -11.41 0.43
C HIS A 109 -8.38 -11.44 1.95
N GLN A 110 -8.11 -12.60 2.53
CA GLN A 110 -8.25 -12.82 3.97
C GLN A 110 -7.13 -12.14 4.76
N THR A 111 -7.47 -11.68 5.97
CA THR A 111 -6.52 -11.13 6.94
C THR A 111 -5.75 -12.28 7.60
N THR A 112 -4.82 -12.87 6.89
CA THR A 112 -3.91 -13.87 7.43
C THR A 112 -2.48 -13.51 7.06
N PRO A 113 -1.56 -13.43 8.04
CA PRO A 113 -0.18 -13.08 7.77
C PRO A 113 0.61 -14.23 7.10
N ASP A 114 -0.02 -15.34 6.77
CA ASP A 114 0.64 -16.45 6.09
C ASP A 114 0.77 -16.14 4.61
N LEU A 115 1.97 -15.66 4.25
CA LEU A 115 2.35 -15.28 2.89
C LEU A 115 2.66 -16.46 1.97
N LYS A 116 2.40 -17.69 2.37
CA LYS A 116 2.58 -18.88 1.55
C LYS A 116 1.41 -19.07 0.60
N SER A 117 1.12 -18.06 -0.20
CA SER A 117 0.14 -18.24 -1.26
C SER A 117 0.81 -18.78 -2.52
N GLU A 118 0.13 -19.69 -3.19
CA GLU A 118 0.50 -20.17 -4.50
C GLU A 118 0.46 -19.06 -5.56
N SER A 119 1.02 -19.33 -6.73
CA SER A 119 0.91 -18.45 -7.88
C SER A 119 -0.54 -18.08 -8.12
N HIS A 120 -0.81 -16.80 -8.35
CA HIS A 120 -2.14 -16.22 -8.59
C HIS A 120 -3.14 -16.29 -7.42
N ALA A 121 -2.76 -16.78 -6.24
CA ALA A 121 -3.61 -16.67 -5.06
C ALA A 121 -3.86 -15.19 -4.69
N PRO A 122 -5.03 -14.85 -4.12
CA PRO A 122 -5.29 -13.49 -3.64
C PRO A 122 -4.20 -13.03 -2.66
N PRO A 123 -3.70 -11.80 -2.75
CA PRO A 123 -2.82 -11.26 -1.72
C PRO A 123 -3.49 -11.27 -0.34
N HIS A 124 -2.75 -11.70 0.68
CA HIS A 124 -3.18 -11.64 2.07
C HIS A 124 -2.26 -10.68 2.83
N PHE A 125 -2.86 -9.82 3.66
CA PHE A 125 -2.15 -8.86 4.49
C PHE A 125 -2.37 -9.16 5.97
N GLY A 126 -1.57 -8.54 6.83
CA GLY A 126 -1.79 -8.57 8.28
C GLY A 126 -2.89 -7.62 8.74
N ILE A 127 -3.46 -6.84 7.84
CA ILE A 127 -4.56 -5.89 8.05
C ILE A 127 -5.67 -6.15 7.04
N ASP A 128 -6.83 -5.55 7.26
CA ASP A 128 -7.96 -5.68 6.34
C ASP A 128 -7.61 -5.14 4.94
N TRP A 129 -8.01 -5.89 3.92
CA TRP A 129 -7.71 -5.54 2.54
C TRP A 129 -8.66 -4.44 2.04
N GLN A 130 -8.07 -3.41 1.44
CA GLN A 130 -8.80 -2.34 0.74
C GLN A 130 -7.95 -1.76 -0.38
N LEU A 131 -8.59 -1.15 -1.38
CA LEU A 131 -7.89 -0.30 -2.34
C LEU A 131 -7.40 0.98 -1.65
N ALA A 132 -6.30 1.54 -2.15
CA ALA A 132 -5.91 2.88 -1.78
C ALA A 132 -7.03 3.89 -2.07
N PRO A 133 -7.16 4.99 -1.30
CA PRO A 133 -8.11 6.06 -1.62
C PRO A 133 -7.95 6.54 -3.06
N VAL A 134 -9.05 6.98 -3.70
CA VAL A 134 -9.06 7.36 -5.13
C VAL A 134 -8.09 8.51 -5.43
N GLU A 135 -7.83 9.37 -4.45
CA GLU A 135 -6.88 10.48 -4.55
C GLU A 135 -5.45 10.00 -4.79
N PHE A 136 -5.14 8.76 -4.39
CA PHE A 136 -3.85 8.09 -4.61
C PHE A 136 -3.87 7.26 -5.91
N GLU A 137 -4.42 7.78 -6.97
CA GLU A 137 -4.38 7.12 -8.28
C GLU A 137 -2.99 7.23 -8.90
N TRP A 138 -2.34 6.08 -9.16
CA TRP A 138 -1.01 6.00 -9.78
C TRP A 138 -0.99 5.20 -11.08
N PHE A 139 -1.97 4.33 -11.29
CA PHE A 139 -2.02 3.49 -12.48
C PHE A 139 -2.07 4.33 -13.77
N GLY A 140 -1.02 4.21 -14.60
CA GLY A 140 -0.93 4.95 -15.85
C GLY A 140 -0.66 6.46 -15.71
N LYS A 141 -0.30 6.94 -14.49
CA LYS A 141 0.00 8.36 -14.27
C LYS A 141 1.47 8.66 -14.49
N SER A 142 1.74 9.89 -14.91
CA SER A 142 3.09 10.40 -15.12
C SER A 142 3.84 10.66 -13.80
N ALA A 143 5.15 10.77 -13.88
CA ALA A 143 5.99 11.10 -12.73
C ALA A 143 5.59 12.45 -12.11
N SER A 144 5.34 13.46 -12.95
CA SER A 144 4.91 14.79 -12.50
C SER A 144 3.55 14.73 -11.79
N PHE A 145 2.59 13.96 -12.30
CA PHE A 145 1.29 13.79 -11.66
C PHE A 145 1.43 13.18 -10.26
N ILE A 146 2.17 12.07 -10.14
CA ILE A 146 2.37 11.38 -8.84
C ILE A 146 3.15 12.28 -7.87
N CYS A 147 4.15 13.01 -8.35
CA CYS A 147 4.89 13.96 -7.52
C CYS A 147 3.96 15.03 -6.91
N ASN A 148 3.16 15.66 -7.74
CA ASN A 148 2.24 16.70 -7.29
C ASN A 148 1.14 16.13 -6.38
N GLN A 149 0.69 14.90 -6.61
CA GLN A 149 -0.26 14.22 -5.73
C GLN A 149 0.34 13.97 -4.34
N LEU A 150 1.59 13.49 -4.25
CA LEU A 150 2.25 13.22 -2.98
C LEU A 150 2.56 14.48 -2.16
N LYS A 151 2.67 15.64 -2.80
CA LYS A 151 2.86 16.95 -2.15
C LYS A 151 1.57 17.59 -1.66
N ASP A 152 0.45 17.20 -2.21
CA ASP A 152 -0.83 17.81 -1.96
C ASP A 152 -1.51 17.16 -0.74
N PRO A 153 -1.66 17.86 0.40
CA PRO A 153 -2.25 17.29 1.60
C PRO A 153 -3.70 16.85 1.42
N ASP A 154 -4.45 17.47 0.51
CA ASP A 154 -5.82 17.07 0.20
C ASP A 154 -5.89 15.76 -0.58
N ARG A 155 -4.75 15.34 -1.17
CA ARG A 155 -4.64 14.16 -2.02
C ARG A 155 -3.68 13.10 -1.49
N ASN A 156 -3.04 13.33 -0.34
CA ASN A 156 -2.08 12.39 0.27
C ASN A 156 -2.47 11.97 1.71
N GLY A 157 -3.73 12.23 2.10
CA GLY A 157 -4.24 11.90 3.43
C GLY A 157 -3.71 12.83 4.52
N GLY A 158 -3.41 14.08 4.19
CA GLY A 158 -2.97 15.13 5.13
C GLY A 158 -1.53 14.96 5.62
N ARG A 159 -0.69 14.24 4.88
CA ARG A 159 0.68 13.93 5.29
C ARG A 159 1.68 14.91 4.68
N ASP A 160 2.67 15.31 5.46
CA ASP A 160 3.92 15.81 4.93
C ASP A 160 4.83 14.65 4.47
N TRP A 161 5.98 14.96 3.91
CA TRP A 161 6.93 13.94 3.43
C TRP A 161 7.41 12.99 4.53
N MET A 162 7.55 13.48 5.78
CA MET A 162 7.91 12.66 6.92
C MET A 162 6.75 11.72 7.29
N GLY A 163 5.52 12.22 7.28
CA GLY A 163 4.32 11.43 7.47
C GLY A 163 4.13 10.35 6.40
N LEU A 164 4.53 10.62 5.15
CA LEU A 164 4.56 9.61 4.09
C LEU A 164 5.60 8.51 4.38
N ALA A 165 6.82 8.89 4.80
CA ALA A 165 7.85 7.93 5.20
C ALA A 165 7.40 7.07 6.39
N HIS A 166 6.81 7.67 7.42
CA HIS A 166 6.24 6.94 8.56
C HIS A 166 5.13 5.98 8.14
N HIS A 167 4.23 6.41 7.25
CA HIS A 167 3.17 5.53 6.75
C HIS A 167 3.72 4.26 6.09
N LEU A 168 4.80 4.36 5.30
CA LEU A 168 5.45 3.21 4.70
C LEU A 168 5.98 2.22 5.75
N VAL A 169 6.64 2.74 6.78
CA VAL A 169 7.22 1.92 7.84
C VAL A 169 6.14 1.28 8.72
N ASP A 170 5.13 2.04 9.08
CA ASP A 170 4.04 1.60 9.95
C ASP A 170 3.19 0.51 9.27
N ASP A 171 2.80 0.73 8.00
CA ASP A 171 2.06 -0.27 7.23
C ASP A 171 2.87 -1.57 7.08
N ALA A 172 4.15 -1.45 6.75
CA ALA A 172 5.03 -2.60 6.64
C ALA A 172 5.18 -3.34 7.98
N GLY A 173 5.22 -2.61 9.10
CA GLY A 173 5.24 -3.17 10.46
C GLY A 173 4.00 -3.99 10.78
N HIS A 174 2.85 -3.59 10.27
CA HIS A 174 1.59 -4.33 10.37
C HIS A 174 1.43 -5.42 9.30
N ARG A 175 2.46 -5.65 8.46
CA ARG A 175 2.43 -6.61 7.34
C ARG A 175 1.33 -6.29 6.32
N GLY A 176 1.13 -5.01 6.10
CA GLY A 176 0.16 -4.49 5.15
C GLY A 176 0.61 -4.57 3.68
N PRO A 177 -0.12 -3.93 2.78
CA PRO A 177 0.17 -3.93 1.34
C PRO A 177 1.54 -3.40 0.98
N VAL A 178 2.12 -2.46 1.76
CA VAL A 178 3.47 -1.95 1.52
C VAL A 178 4.49 -3.09 1.61
N LEU A 179 4.51 -3.83 2.73
CA LEU A 179 5.46 -4.96 2.87
C LEU A 179 5.23 -6.03 1.80
N TRP A 180 3.97 -6.30 1.47
CA TRP A 180 3.64 -7.26 0.42
C TRP A 180 4.19 -6.81 -0.94
N GLY A 181 4.23 -5.54 -1.24
CA GLY A 181 4.84 -5.01 -2.47
C GLY A 181 6.28 -5.45 -2.67
N TRP A 182 7.06 -5.58 -1.60
CA TRP A 182 8.44 -6.06 -1.61
C TRP A 182 8.60 -7.55 -1.32
N LYS A 183 7.58 -8.19 -0.78
CA LYS A 183 7.56 -9.63 -0.47
C LYS A 183 6.28 -10.27 -1.00
N PRO A 184 6.00 -10.12 -2.30
CA PRO A 184 4.79 -10.70 -2.87
C PRO A 184 4.88 -12.22 -2.81
N SER A 185 3.72 -12.84 -2.67
CA SER A 185 3.63 -14.31 -2.69
C SER A 185 3.59 -14.85 -4.12
N GLY A 186 3.84 -16.13 -4.25
CA GLY A 186 3.83 -16.85 -5.52
C GLY A 186 5.03 -16.49 -6.41
N ASN A 187 4.78 -16.37 -7.70
CA ASN A 187 5.79 -16.03 -8.72
C ASN A 187 5.75 -14.55 -9.13
N ARG A 188 5.21 -13.69 -8.26
CA ARG A 188 5.13 -12.26 -8.54
C ARG A 188 6.48 -11.59 -8.33
N GLU A 189 6.87 -10.75 -9.28
CA GLU A 189 8.06 -9.89 -9.14
C GLU A 189 7.85 -8.89 -8.00
N PRO A 190 8.86 -8.68 -7.11
CA PRO A 190 8.80 -7.64 -6.09
C PRO A 190 8.90 -6.24 -6.71
N ALA A 191 8.49 -5.22 -5.96
CA ALA A 191 8.78 -3.84 -6.30
C ALA A 191 10.29 -3.61 -6.43
N PRO A 192 10.73 -2.66 -7.30
CA PRO A 192 12.15 -2.36 -7.48
C PRO A 192 12.77 -1.78 -6.19
N TYR A 193 14.09 -1.86 -6.11
CA TYR A 193 14.88 -1.44 -4.96
C TYR A 193 14.54 -2.23 -3.68
N SER A 194 14.93 -1.74 -2.51
CA SER A 194 14.48 -2.27 -1.23
C SER A 194 13.47 -1.32 -0.58
N LEU A 195 12.68 -1.83 0.37
CA LEU A 195 11.80 -0.95 1.15
C LEU A 195 12.59 0.14 1.89
N GLN A 196 13.78 -0.20 2.44
CA GLN A 196 14.64 0.79 3.07
C GLN A 196 15.05 1.89 2.09
N GLN A 197 15.49 1.51 0.88
CA GLN A 197 15.84 2.49 -0.14
C GLN A 197 14.64 3.39 -0.51
N HIS A 198 13.45 2.84 -0.61
CA HIS A 198 12.25 3.64 -0.89
C HIS A 198 11.92 4.62 0.24
N VAL A 199 12.09 4.21 1.50
CA VAL A 199 11.98 5.11 2.66
C VAL A 199 13.05 6.19 2.63
N ASP A 200 14.32 5.82 2.36
CA ASP A 200 15.43 6.77 2.25
C ASP A 200 15.19 7.78 1.12
N ASP A 201 14.68 7.33 -0.03
CA ASP A 201 14.33 8.19 -1.16
C ASP A 201 13.21 9.18 -0.81
N MET A 202 12.17 8.74 -0.09
CA MET A 202 11.10 9.62 0.39
C MET A 202 11.66 10.73 1.29
N VAL A 203 12.61 10.37 2.15
CA VAL A 203 13.26 11.30 3.08
C VAL A 203 14.20 12.28 2.34
N VAL A 204 15.03 11.79 1.41
CA VAL A 204 15.92 12.64 0.59
C VAL A 204 15.11 13.62 -0.25
N TRP A 205 14.04 13.14 -0.91
CA TRP A 205 13.12 13.98 -1.66
C TRP A 205 12.47 15.06 -0.78
N GLY A 206 12.05 14.69 0.45
CA GLY A 206 11.48 15.62 1.42
C GLY A 206 12.46 16.72 1.84
N VAL A 207 13.68 16.33 2.23
CA VAL A 207 14.74 17.27 2.68
C VAL A 207 15.18 18.19 1.54
N ALA A 208 15.15 17.72 0.29
CA ALA A 208 15.46 18.53 -0.90
C ALA A 208 14.35 19.53 -1.27
N GLY A 209 13.27 19.63 -0.49
CA GLY A 209 12.13 20.52 -0.76
C GLY A 209 11.11 19.94 -1.73
N GLN A 210 11.07 18.64 -1.89
CA GLN A 210 10.10 17.91 -2.71
C GLN A 210 10.07 18.37 -4.20
N PRO A 211 11.22 18.41 -4.90
CA PRO A 211 11.23 18.79 -6.30
C PRO A 211 10.49 17.76 -7.15
N CYS A 212 9.73 18.26 -8.14
CA CYS A 212 9.02 17.43 -9.11
C CYS A 212 9.66 17.53 -10.48
N PRO A 213 9.67 16.43 -11.28
CA PRO A 213 10.05 16.52 -12.68
C PRO A 213 9.09 17.47 -13.43
N SER A 214 9.57 18.11 -14.46
CA SER A 214 8.73 18.86 -15.38
C SER A 214 7.71 17.94 -16.04
N GLU A 215 6.54 18.46 -16.40
CA GLU A 215 5.63 17.73 -17.29
C GLU A 215 6.34 17.47 -18.60
N GLU A 216 6.43 16.21 -19.00
CA GLU A 216 6.87 15.90 -20.36
C GLU A 216 5.78 16.35 -21.32
N GLU A 217 6.16 17.18 -22.31
CA GLU A 217 5.30 17.61 -23.40
C GLU A 217 4.89 16.43 -24.31
#